data_f687cea4bdb006dbd85b7837b2ca3c71
#
_entry.id   f687cea4bdb006dbd85b7837b2ca3c71
#
_cell.length_a   1.000
_cell.length_b   1.000
_cell.length_c   1.000
_cell.angle_alpha   90.00
_cell.angle_beta   90.00
_cell.angle_gamma   90.00
#
_symmetry.space_group_name_H-M   'P 1'
#
loop_
_entity.id
_entity.type
_entity.pdbx_description
1 polymer ?
#
loop_
_entity_poly.entity_id
_entity_poly.type
_entity_poly.pdbx_seq_one_letter_code
_entity_poly.pdbx_strand_id
1 'polypeptide(L)'
;NDNFIYNGTTYVPIRAIAEKLGKEVEWDAETYTVKIDDKDTGFIEKNGIKVFTKAVKDKGDYTEVNLKIPVIEGMKNAQLMNRLNHEFEKKTLDLKTEVEEINREVAEEAIKEGYPLRPGCIYTEFTPRLNDNGTMSISVLYSQYTGGAHGNNCQETVNLDLENEKELTLRDLFDSSKDYLKVLNDQLLKHMQNDLDNIFEDTLSNFQASDDLKFY
;
A
#
# COMPACT_ATOMS: atom_id res chain seq x y z
N ASN A 1 -14.35 4.43 -30.10
CA ASN A 1 -14.53 5.77 -29.48
C ASN A 1 -15.18 6.67 -30.52
N ASP A 2 -16.51 6.60 -30.61
CA ASP A 2 -17.22 7.33 -31.68
C ASP A 2 -17.73 8.65 -31.11
N ASN A 3 -17.14 9.74 -31.59
CA ASN A 3 -17.71 11.07 -31.39
C ASN A 3 -18.92 11.21 -32.30
N PHE A 4 -19.96 11.87 -31.86
CA PHE A 4 -21.12 12.15 -32.72
C PHE A 4 -21.58 13.61 -32.56
N ILE A 5 -22.25 14.11 -33.60
CA ILE A 5 -22.83 15.45 -33.60
C ILE A 5 -24.35 15.33 -33.55
N TYR A 6 -24.96 16.01 -32.58
CA TYR A 6 -26.41 16.10 -32.47
C TYR A 6 -26.84 17.55 -32.26
N ASN A 7 -27.76 18.04 -33.03
CA ASN A 7 -28.24 19.45 -33.02
C ASN A 7 -27.09 20.50 -32.99
N GLY A 8 -26.03 20.28 -33.78
CA GLY A 8 -24.88 21.19 -33.86
C GLY A 8 -23.90 21.11 -32.70
N THR A 9 -24.14 20.23 -31.70
CA THR A 9 -23.27 20.00 -30.57
C THR A 9 -22.48 18.71 -30.77
N THR A 10 -21.17 18.77 -30.56
CA THR A 10 -20.29 17.59 -30.63
C THR A 10 -20.29 16.88 -29.27
N TYR A 11 -20.64 15.61 -29.28
CA TYR A 11 -20.58 14.73 -28.12
C TYR A 11 -19.32 13.86 -28.20
N VAL A 12 -18.59 13.78 -27.09
CA VAL A 12 -17.36 13.01 -26.98
C VAL A 12 -17.46 12.06 -25.77
N PRO A 13 -16.89 10.84 -25.83
CA PRO A 13 -16.90 9.92 -24.71
C PRO A 13 -16.13 10.53 -23.53
N ILE A 14 -16.82 10.83 -22.44
CA ILE A 14 -16.24 11.50 -21.28
C ILE A 14 -15.06 10.71 -20.68
N ARG A 15 -15.16 9.37 -20.67
CA ARG A 15 -14.08 8.49 -20.23
C ARG A 15 -12.80 8.70 -21.04
N ALA A 16 -12.90 8.72 -22.36
CA ALA A 16 -11.73 8.86 -23.24
C ALA A 16 -11.01 10.21 -23.08
N ILE A 17 -11.75 11.27 -22.73
CA ILE A 17 -11.16 12.59 -22.46
C ILE A 17 -10.57 12.62 -21.05
N ALA A 18 -11.33 12.19 -20.04
CA ALA A 18 -10.90 12.21 -18.67
C ALA A 18 -9.61 11.37 -18.46
N GLU A 19 -9.54 10.17 -19.06
CA GLU A 19 -8.34 9.32 -19.00
C GLU A 19 -7.12 9.97 -19.66
N LYS A 20 -7.29 10.70 -20.76
CA LYS A 20 -6.21 11.49 -21.39
C LYS A 20 -5.76 12.67 -20.54
N LEU A 21 -6.62 13.19 -19.70
CA LEU A 21 -6.32 14.24 -18.73
C LEU A 21 -5.83 13.70 -17.39
N GLY A 22 -5.54 12.39 -17.31
CA GLY A 22 -5.03 11.75 -16.09
C GLY A 22 -6.09 11.53 -15.02
N LYS A 23 -7.39 11.54 -15.40
CA LYS A 23 -8.50 11.29 -14.49
C LYS A 23 -8.97 9.84 -14.60
N GLU A 24 -9.54 9.31 -13.50
CA GLU A 24 -10.27 8.05 -13.47
C GLU A 24 -11.77 8.32 -13.60
N VAL A 25 -12.49 7.47 -14.34
CA VAL A 25 -13.94 7.60 -14.54
C VAL A 25 -14.63 6.34 -14.08
N GLU A 26 -15.41 6.44 -13.03
CA GLU A 26 -16.29 5.38 -12.53
C GLU A 26 -17.75 5.69 -12.91
N TRP A 27 -18.51 4.63 -13.22
CA TRP A 27 -19.95 4.68 -13.42
C TRP A 27 -20.64 3.95 -12.28
N ASP A 28 -21.44 4.68 -11.53
CA ASP A 28 -22.31 4.12 -10.50
C ASP A 28 -23.69 3.86 -11.11
N ALA A 29 -23.98 2.58 -11.33
CA ALA A 29 -25.24 2.16 -11.96
C ALA A 29 -26.45 2.25 -11.01
N GLU A 30 -26.25 2.28 -9.69
CA GLU A 30 -27.34 2.41 -8.71
C GLU A 30 -27.84 3.86 -8.61
N THR A 31 -26.91 4.80 -8.65
CA THR A 31 -27.21 6.24 -8.53
C THR A 31 -27.24 6.95 -9.88
N TYR A 32 -26.93 6.26 -10.99
CA TYR A 32 -26.79 6.84 -12.32
C TYR A 32 -25.81 8.02 -12.36
N THR A 33 -24.71 7.90 -11.60
CA THR A 33 -23.72 8.97 -11.46
C THR A 33 -22.41 8.61 -12.13
N VAL A 34 -21.85 9.55 -12.88
CA VAL A 34 -20.46 9.47 -13.35
C VAL A 34 -19.58 10.16 -12.32
N LYS A 35 -18.64 9.42 -11.72
CA LYS A 35 -17.60 9.98 -10.86
C LYS A 35 -16.34 10.18 -11.69
N ILE A 36 -15.75 11.37 -11.61
CA ILE A 36 -14.50 11.72 -12.27
C ILE A 36 -13.58 12.24 -11.18
N ASP A 37 -12.64 11.41 -10.80
CA ASP A 37 -11.66 11.74 -9.78
C ASP A 37 -10.28 11.93 -10.42
N ASP A 38 -9.38 12.61 -9.74
CA ASP A 38 -7.97 12.51 -10.08
C ASP A 38 -7.61 11.03 -10.01
N LYS A 39 -6.97 10.51 -11.08
CA LYS A 39 -6.28 9.24 -10.89
C LYS A 39 -5.49 9.43 -9.61
N ASP A 40 -5.72 8.54 -8.65
CA ASP A 40 -4.94 8.50 -7.42
C ASP A 40 -3.50 8.12 -7.77
N THR A 41 -2.91 9.00 -8.57
CA THR A 41 -1.51 9.05 -8.83
C THR A 41 -0.95 9.72 -7.59
N GLY A 42 -0.73 8.95 -6.54
CA GLY A 42 0.15 9.34 -5.46
C GLY A 42 1.53 9.65 -6.06
N PHE A 43 1.55 10.73 -6.85
CA PHE A 43 2.67 11.08 -7.69
C PHE A 43 3.61 11.96 -6.89
N ILE A 44 4.75 11.40 -6.51
CA ILE A 44 5.91 12.19 -6.11
C ILE A 44 6.95 12.11 -7.21
N GLU A 45 7.44 13.25 -7.65
CA GLU A 45 8.57 13.34 -8.55
C GLU A 45 9.71 14.13 -7.90
N LYS A 46 10.90 13.56 -7.89
CA LYS A 46 12.15 14.28 -7.59
C LYS A 46 13.29 13.68 -8.39
N ASN A 47 14.10 14.54 -8.99
CA ASN A 47 15.27 14.15 -9.79
C ASN A 47 14.92 13.21 -10.98
N GLY A 48 13.69 13.30 -11.51
CA GLY A 48 13.20 12.42 -12.57
C GLY A 48 12.70 11.05 -12.07
N ILE A 49 12.83 10.75 -10.77
CA ILE A 49 12.27 9.54 -10.15
C ILE A 49 10.82 9.82 -9.79
N LYS A 50 9.96 8.91 -10.19
CA LYS A 50 8.50 9.01 -10.03
C LYS A 50 7.98 7.81 -9.26
N VAL A 51 6.99 8.03 -8.39
CA VAL A 51 6.21 6.96 -7.75
C VAL A 51 4.76 7.16 -8.11
N PHE A 52 4.14 6.15 -8.67
CA PHE A 52 2.72 6.17 -9.05
C PHE A 52 2.01 4.88 -8.64
N THR A 53 0.69 4.88 -8.75
CA THR A 53 -0.16 3.78 -8.33
C THR A 53 -0.47 2.82 -9.48
N LYS A 54 -0.22 1.52 -9.27
CA LYS A 54 -0.86 0.44 -10.00
C LYS A 54 -2.06 -0.04 -9.20
N ALA A 55 -3.26 0.24 -9.66
CA ALA A 55 -4.49 -0.16 -8.99
C ALA A 55 -4.97 -1.54 -9.46
N VAL A 56 -5.42 -2.38 -8.52
CA VAL A 56 -6.12 -3.63 -8.79
C VAL A 56 -7.40 -3.61 -7.97
N LYS A 57 -8.56 -3.60 -8.65
CA LYS A 57 -9.87 -3.68 -8.00
C LYS A 57 -10.59 -4.91 -8.54
N ASP A 58 -11.16 -5.69 -7.63
CA ASP A 58 -11.94 -6.87 -7.96
C ASP A 58 -13.03 -7.06 -6.88
N LYS A 59 -14.13 -7.65 -7.28
CA LYS A 59 -15.20 -8.05 -6.37
C LYS A 59 -15.51 -9.51 -6.63
N GLY A 60 -14.79 -10.37 -5.93
CA GLY A 60 -15.04 -11.80 -5.93
C GLY A 60 -16.29 -12.17 -5.14
N ASP A 61 -16.66 -13.44 -5.17
CA ASP A 61 -17.86 -13.96 -4.48
C ASP A 61 -17.78 -13.77 -2.95
N TYR A 62 -16.57 -13.84 -2.39
CA TYR A 62 -16.34 -13.80 -0.94
C TYR A 62 -15.33 -12.76 -0.49
N THR A 63 -14.67 -12.07 -1.41
CA THR A 63 -13.61 -11.10 -1.08
C THR A 63 -13.75 -9.84 -1.93
N GLU A 64 -13.77 -8.69 -1.28
CA GLU A 64 -13.61 -7.41 -1.95
C GLU A 64 -12.12 -7.04 -1.99
N VAL A 65 -11.63 -6.70 -3.17
CA VAL A 65 -10.22 -6.39 -3.44
C VAL A 65 -10.07 -4.95 -3.89
N ASN A 66 -9.25 -4.17 -3.18
CA ASN A 66 -8.90 -2.80 -3.56
C ASN A 66 -7.42 -2.54 -3.23
N LEU A 67 -6.56 -2.75 -4.21
CA LEU A 67 -5.11 -2.70 -4.00
C LEU A 67 -4.53 -1.50 -4.75
N LYS A 68 -3.71 -0.74 -4.04
CA LYS A 68 -2.86 0.31 -4.57
C LYS A 68 -1.41 -0.12 -4.39
N ILE A 69 -0.74 -0.44 -5.48
CA ILE A 69 0.64 -0.94 -5.49
C ILE A 69 1.55 0.20 -5.95
N PRO A 70 2.58 0.59 -5.16
CA PRO A 70 3.54 1.59 -5.61
C PRO A 70 4.38 1.06 -6.77
N VAL A 71 4.59 1.91 -7.76
CA VAL A 71 5.49 1.65 -8.90
C VAL A 71 6.47 2.80 -9.02
N ILE A 72 7.76 2.49 -9.02
CA ILE A 72 8.85 3.45 -9.14
C ILE A 72 9.35 3.48 -10.59
N GLU A 73 9.53 4.65 -11.15
CA GLU A 73 10.13 4.88 -12.46
C GLU A 73 11.22 5.94 -12.41
N GLY A 74 12.08 5.94 -13.44
CA GLY A 74 13.07 6.99 -13.68
C GLY A 74 14.38 6.86 -12.92
N MET A 75 14.59 5.79 -12.13
CA MET A 75 15.89 5.53 -11.51
C MET A 75 16.91 5.08 -12.56
N LYS A 76 18.14 5.58 -12.45
CA LYS A 76 19.28 5.11 -13.27
C LYS A 76 19.72 3.71 -12.81
N ASN A 77 19.59 3.43 -11.51
CA ASN A 77 19.81 2.09 -10.95
C ASN A 77 18.58 1.20 -11.26
N ALA A 78 18.51 0.73 -12.53
CA ALA A 78 17.41 -0.09 -13.00
C ALA A 78 17.29 -1.43 -12.25
N GLN A 79 18.39 -1.98 -11.72
CA GLN A 79 18.36 -3.22 -10.95
C GLN A 79 17.62 -3.02 -9.63
N LEU A 80 17.92 -1.97 -8.88
CA LEU A 80 17.23 -1.62 -7.65
C LEU A 80 15.74 -1.32 -7.92
N MET A 81 15.47 -0.47 -8.91
CA MET A 81 14.09 -0.13 -9.30
C MET A 81 13.24 -1.35 -9.62
N ASN A 82 13.75 -2.24 -10.47
CA ASN A 82 13.02 -3.45 -10.87
C ASN A 82 12.81 -4.41 -9.69
N ARG A 83 13.80 -4.54 -8.80
CA ARG A 83 13.67 -5.35 -7.59
C ARG A 83 12.57 -4.81 -6.69
N LEU A 84 12.58 -3.51 -6.37
CA LEU A 84 11.57 -2.90 -5.51
C LEU A 84 10.15 -3.01 -6.10
N ASN A 85 9.99 -2.71 -7.38
CA ASN A 85 8.70 -2.86 -8.06
C ASN A 85 8.19 -4.30 -8.02
N HIS A 86 9.10 -5.26 -8.23
CA HIS A 86 8.75 -6.68 -8.13
C HIS A 86 8.35 -7.08 -6.70
N GLU A 87 9.08 -6.62 -5.68
CA GLU A 87 8.79 -6.90 -4.28
C GLU A 87 7.43 -6.33 -3.86
N PHE A 88 7.12 -5.07 -4.19
CA PHE A 88 5.81 -4.47 -3.93
C PHE A 88 4.68 -5.26 -4.60
N GLU A 89 4.82 -5.55 -5.89
CA GLU A 89 3.80 -6.27 -6.63
C GLU A 89 3.63 -7.70 -6.10
N LYS A 90 4.72 -8.44 -5.98
CA LYS A 90 4.69 -9.83 -5.51
C LYS A 90 4.04 -9.94 -4.15
N LYS A 91 4.49 -9.16 -3.17
CA LYS A 91 3.94 -9.20 -1.82
C LYS A 91 2.44 -8.89 -1.79
N THR A 92 2.02 -7.87 -2.53
CA THR A 92 0.61 -7.48 -2.60
C THR A 92 -0.25 -8.58 -3.22
N LEU A 93 0.22 -9.20 -4.31
CA LEU A 93 -0.52 -10.25 -5.00
C LEU A 93 -0.49 -11.58 -4.27
N ASP A 94 0.60 -11.92 -3.58
CA ASP A 94 0.67 -13.10 -2.71
C ASP A 94 -0.34 -12.98 -1.57
N LEU A 95 -0.40 -11.82 -0.89
CA LEU A 95 -1.37 -11.57 0.16
C LEU A 95 -2.82 -11.61 -0.36
N LYS A 96 -3.07 -11.05 -1.56
CA LYS A 96 -4.38 -11.17 -2.21
C LYS A 96 -4.81 -12.63 -2.34
N THR A 97 -3.93 -13.45 -2.88
CA THR A 97 -4.20 -14.88 -3.11
C THR A 97 -4.49 -15.61 -1.79
N GLU A 98 -3.69 -15.37 -0.76
CA GLU A 98 -3.87 -15.95 0.58
C GLU A 98 -5.21 -15.55 1.19
N VAL A 99 -5.55 -14.26 1.16
CA VAL A 99 -6.81 -13.76 1.75
C VAL A 99 -8.03 -14.27 0.98
N GLU A 100 -7.98 -14.36 -0.34
CA GLU A 100 -9.06 -14.94 -1.15
C GLU A 100 -9.28 -16.41 -0.84
N GLU A 101 -8.21 -17.17 -0.62
CA GLU A 101 -8.31 -18.58 -0.25
C GLU A 101 -8.93 -18.77 1.14
N ILE A 102 -8.47 -18.02 2.15
CA ILE A 102 -9.03 -18.04 3.50
C ILE A 102 -10.52 -17.65 3.48
N ASN A 103 -10.87 -16.58 2.78
CA ASN A 103 -12.27 -16.12 2.72
C ASN A 103 -13.18 -17.13 2.02
N ARG A 104 -12.67 -17.83 1.01
CA ARG A 104 -13.42 -18.94 0.38
C ARG A 104 -13.67 -20.09 1.35
N GLU A 105 -12.66 -20.53 2.08
CA GLU A 105 -12.79 -21.60 3.08
C GLU A 105 -13.77 -21.22 4.19
N VAL A 106 -13.65 -20.00 4.73
CA VAL A 106 -14.56 -19.48 5.77
C VAL A 106 -16.00 -19.39 5.26
N ALA A 107 -16.20 -18.97 4.01
CA ALA A 107 -17.52 -18.89 3.40
C ALA A 107 -18.14 -20.28 3.17
N GLU A 108 -17.37 -21.24 2.67
CA GLU A 108 -17.81 -22.63 2.47
C GLU A 108 -18.23 -23.27 3.79
N GLU A 109 -17.48 -23.05 4.88
CA GLU A 109 -17.83 -23.52 6.21
C GLU A 109 -19.10 -22.85 6.75
N ALA A 110 -19.21 -21.53 6.60
CA ALA A 110 -20.40 -20.78 7.03
C ALA A 110 -21.68 -21.29 6.31
N ILE A 111 -21.60 -21.52 5.00
CA ILE A 111 -22.70 -22.07 4.20
C ILE A 111 -23.10 -23.45 4.72
N LYS A 112 -22.14 -24.33 4.97
CA LYS A 112 -22.37 -25.69 5.46
C LYS A 112 -23.04 -25.70 6.83
N GLU A 113 -22.63 -24.82 7.72
CA GLU A 113 -23.16 -24.73 9.09
C GLU A 113 -24.39 -23.80 9.20
N GLY A 114 -24.83 -23.15 8.11
CA GLY A 114 -26.00 -22.28 8.08
C GLY A 114 -25.79 -20.92 8.74
N TYR A 115 -24.54 -20.47 8.84
CA TYR A 115 -24.21 -19.14 9.35
C TYR A 115 -24.34 -18.06 8.27
N PRO A 116 -24.61 -16.80 8.66
CA PRO A 116 -24.61 -15.67 7.71
C PRO A 116 -23.24 -15.48 7.10
N LEU A 117 -23.19 -15.34 5.76
CA LEU A 117 -21.98 -14.97 5.05
C LEU A 117 -21.52 -13.56 5.43
N ARG A 118 -20.25 -13.42 5.69
CA ARG A 118 -19.57 -12.16 5.90
C ARG A 118 -18.43 -12.04 4.89
N PRO A 119 -18.61 -11.28 3.80
CA PRO A 119 -17.55 -11.10 2.83
C PRO A 119 -16.31 -10.53 3.51
N GLY A 120 -15.16 -11.09 3.18
CA GLY A 120 -13.90 -10.54 3.59
C GLY A 120 -13.45 -9.42 2.67
N CYS A 121 -12.37 -8.75 3.03
CA CYS A 121 -11.77 -7.75 2.17
C CYS A 121 -10.24 -7.72 2.32
N ILE A 122 -9.60 -7.23 1.25
CA ILE A 122 -8.21 -6.86 1.26
C ILE A 122 -8.07 -5.50 0.58
N TYR A 123 -7.36 -4.60 1.22
CA TYR A 123 -6.94 -3.37 0.60
C TYR A 123 -5.49 -3.03 0.94
N THR A 124 -4.83 -2.34 0.03
CA THR A 124 -3.53 -1.74 0.28
C THR A 124 -3.56 -0.26 -0.07
N GLU A 125 -2.88 0.51 0.73
CA GLU A 125 -2.57 1.91 0.47
C GLU A 125 -1.09 2.16 0.66
N PHE A 126 -0.56 3.16 -0.02
CA PHE A 126 0.80 3.59 0.25
C PHE A 126 0.90 5.11 0.32
N THR A 127 1.86 5.56 1.10
CA THR A 127 2.17 6.98 1.28
C THR A 127 3.64 7.19 0.99
N PRO A 128 3.98 7.82 -0.15
CA PRO A 128 5.33 8.28 -0.38
C PRO A 128 5.56 9.58 0.39
N ARG A 129 6.69 9.70 1.05
CA ARG A 129 7.13 10.90 1.75
C ARG A 129 8.52 11.28 1.28
N LEU A 130 8.67 12.50 0.90
CA LEU A 130 9.94 13.08 0.43
C LEU A 130 10.43 14.10 1.45
N ASN A 131 11.67 13.98 1.88
CA ASN A 131 12.29 14.99 2.72
C ASN A 131 13.20 15.92 1.92
N ASP A 132 13.61 17.03 2.55
CA ASP A 132 14.45 18.06 1.91
C ASP A 132 15.85 17.55 1.55
N ASN A 133 16.33 16.51 2.22
CA ASN A 133 17.64 15.91 1.99
C ASN A 133 17.67 14.91 0.83
N GLY A 134 16.57 14.76 0.08
CA GLY A 134 16.50 13.82 -1.05
C GLY A 134 16.31 12.38 -0.66
N THR A 135 15.86 12.12 0.56
CA THR A 135 15.41 10.80 0.99
C THR A 135 13.93 10.64 0.74
N MET A 136 13.51 9.52 0.18
CA MET A 136 12.11 9.16 -0.01
C MET A 136 11.77 7.91 0.78
N SER A 137 10.71 7.98 1.57
CA SER A 137 10.12 6.83 2.26
C SER A 137 8.82 6.44 1.59
N ILE A 138 8.65 5.17 1.24
CA ILE A 138 7.41 4.61 0.70
C ILE A 138 6.86 3.65 1.76
N SER A 139 5.82 4.07 2.46
CA SER A 139 5.13 3.23 3.45
C SER A 139 3.91 2.59 2.80
N VAL A 140 3.82 1.27 2.83
CA VAL A 140 2.69 0.49 2.32
C VAL A 140 1.93 -0.12 3.50
N LEU A 141 0.65 0.21 3.61
CA LEU A 141 -0.27 -0.42 4.55
C LEU A 141 -0.99 -1.57 3.84
N TYR A 142 -0.91 -2.75 4.43
CA TYR A 142 -1.64 -3.95 4.03
C TYR A 142 -2.72 -4.21 5.06
N SER A 143 -3.97 -4.28 4.62
CA SER A 143 -5.13 -4.49 5.49
C SER A 143 -5.99 -5.62 4.97
N GLN A 144 -6.38 -6.52 5.86
CA GLN A 144 -7.18 -7.68 5.51
C GLN A 144 -8.26 -7.97 6.56
N TYR A 145 -9.39 -8.49 6.10
CA TYR A 145 -10.45 -9.00 6.95
C TYR A 145 -10.95 -10.34 6.39
N THR A 146 -10.99 -11.35 7.23
CA THR A 146 -11.35 -12.72 6.88
C THR A 146 -12.56 -13.25 7.67
N GLY A 147 -13.47 -12.34 8.10
CA GLY A 147 -14.70 -12.72 8.77
C GLY A 147 -14.63 -12.84 10.31
N GLY A 148 -13.47 -12.60 10.92
CA GLY A 148 -13.27 -12.64 12.38
C GLY A 148 -13.82 -11.44 13.13
N ALA A 149 -13.41 -11.26 14.38
CA ALA A 149 -13.82 -10.16 15.24
C ALA A 149 -13.24 -8.80 14.79
N HIS A 150 -12.06 -8.80 14.20
CA HIS A 150 -11.36 -7.62 13.68
C HIS A 150 -10.51 -7.98 12.47
N GLY A 151 -10.13 -6.97 11.69
CA GLY A 151 -9.15 -7.09 10.62
C GLY A 151 -7.71 -7.15 11.16
N ASN A 152 -6.80 -7.49 10.26
CA ASN A 152 -5.36 -7.45 10.52
C ASN A 152 -4.69 -6.41 9.62
N ASN A 153 -3.76 -5.65 10.18
CA ASN A 153 -3.02 -4.61 9.46
C ASN A 153 -1.52 -4.81 9.64
N CYS A 154 -0.78 -4.64 8.56
CA CYS A 154 0.67 -4.64 8.58
C CYS A 154 1.18 -3.46 7.76
N GLN A 155 2.18 -2.76 8.27
CA GLN A 155 2.83 -1.67 7.54
C GLN A 155 4.27 -2.03 7.23
N GLU A 156 4.68 -1.79 6.00
CA GLU A 156 6.07 -1.89 5.57
C GLU A 156 6.55 -0.60 4.95
N THR A 157 7.85 -0.36 5.06
CA THR A 157 8.45 0.86 4.56
C THR A 157 9.75 0.55 3.84
N VAL A 158 9.93 1.20 2.70
CA VAL A 158 11.20 1.25 1.96
C VAL A 158 11.68 2.69 1.98
N ASN A 159 12.95 2.88 2.32
CA ASN A 159 13.61 4.18 2.37
C ASN A 159 14.68 4.25 1.30
N LEU A 160 14.68 5.32 0.51
CA LEU A 160 15.55 5.52 -0.64
C LEU A 160 16.34 6.83 -0.51
N ASP A 161 17.63 6.75 -0.73
CA ASP A 161 18.47 7.89 -1.07
C ASP A 161 18.35 8.11 -2.58
N LEU A 162 17.66 9.17 -2.98
CA LEU A 162 17.39 9.48 -4.39
C LEU A 162 18.59 10.08 -5.12
N GLU A 163 19.58 10.60 -4.40
CA GLU A 163 20.80 11.13 -5.01
C GLU A 163 21.75 10.00 -5.41
N ASN A 164 21.96 9.06 -4.50
CA ASN A 164 22.86 7.91 -4.73
C ASN A 164 22.12 6.69 -5.29
N GLU A 165 20.80 6.78 -5.43
CA GLU A 165 19.91 5.69 -5.88
C GLU A 165 20.17 4.36 -5.16
N LYS A 166 20.13 4.40 -3.84
CA LYS A 166 20.29 3.24 -2.96
C LYS A 166 19.15 3.14 -1.95
N GLU A 167 18.85 1.92 -1.54
CA GLU A 167 17.99 1.66 -0.40
C GLU A 167 18.75 1.97 0.89
N LEU A 168 18.08 2.64 1.82
CA LEU A 168 18.61 2.97 3.14
C LEU A 168 18.15 1.94 4.15
N THR A 169 19.11 1.40 4.87
CA THR A 169 18.88 0.56 6.05
C THR A 169 18.91 1.41 7.33
N LEU A 170 18.41 0.85 8.42
CA LEU A 170 18.48 1.51 9.72
C LEU A 170 19.93 1.88 10.10
N ARG A 171 20.87 1.00 9.79
CA ARG A 171 22.31 1.21 10.01
C ARG A 171 22.86 2.46 9.30
N ASP A 172 22.36 2.77 8.10
CA ASP A 172 22.82 3.94 7.32
C ASP A 172 22.52 5.28 8.00
N LEU A 173 21.59 5.30 8.99
CA LEU A 173 21.20 6.50 9.73
C LEU A 173 22.14 6.82 10.91
N PHE A 174 23.04 5.89 11.28
CA PHE A 174 23.86 6.01 12.48
C PHE A 174 25.33 5.96 12.16
N ASP A 175 26.11 6.66 13.00
CA ASP A 175 27.55 6.56 12.97
C ASP A 175 27.99 5.12 13.34
N SER A 176 28.83 4.53 12.48
CA SER A 176 29.33 3.15 12.64
C SER A 176 30.11 2.90 13.94
N SER A 177 30.54 3.96 14.63
CA SER A 177 31.29 3.88 15.89
C SER A 177 30.40 3.63 17.11
N LYS A 178 29.06 3.72 16.99
CA LYS A 178 28.12 3.61 18.11
C LYS A 178 27.33 2.31 18.05
N ASP A 179 27.07 1.74 19.22
CA ASP A 179 26.08 0.67 19.37
C ASP A 179 24.66 1.26 19.36
N TYR A 180 24.20 1.65 18.16
CA TYR A 180 22.92 2.28 17.98
C TYR A 180 21.74 1.36 18.30
N LEU A 181 21.88 0.03 18.11
CA LEU A 181 20.82 -0.92 18.46
C LEU A 181 20.53 -0.92 19.95
N LYS A 182 21.56 -0.81 20.78
CA LYS A 182 21.39 -0.68 22.22
C LYS A 182 20.65 0.62 22.59
N VAL A 183 21.05 1.73 21.98
CA VAL A 183 20.40 3.03 22.24
C VAL A 183 18.93 2.99 21.80
N LEU A 184 18.64 2.45 20.62
CA LEU A 184 17.27 2.29 20.13
C LEU A 184 16.46 1.37 21.03
N ASN A 185 17.00 0.22 21.42
CA ASN A 185 16.34 -0.72 22.30
C ASN A 185 15.92 -0.05 23.61
N ASP A 186 16.86 0.66 24.27
CA ASP A 186 16.60 1.36 25.53
C ASP A 186 15.55 2.45 25.39
N GLN A 187 15.56 3.21 24.29
CA GLN A 187 14.57 4.26 24.03
C GLN A 187 13.19 3.67 23.68
N LEU A 188 13.13 2.65 22.82
CA LEU A 188 11.87 2.03 22.44
C LEU A 188 11.21 1.33 23.65
N LEU A 189 11.95 0.57 24.45
CA LEU A 189 11.43 -0.03 25.68
C LEU A 189 10.89 1.02 26.64
N LYS A 190 11.58 2.16 26.79
CA LYS A 190 11.09 3.27 27.62
C LYS A 190 9.77 3.85 27.10
N HIS A 191 9.62 4.01 25.78
CA HIS A 191 8.35 4.45 25.18
C HIS A 191 7.25 3.42 25.38
N MET A 192 7.52 2.15 25.14
CA MET A 192 6.57 1.05 25.32
C MET A 192 6.10 0.94 26.77
N GLN A 193 6.99 1.13 27.76
CA GLN A 193 6.65 1.15 29.19
C GLN A 193 5.71 2.31 29.59
N ASN A 194 5.67 3.38 28.81
CA ASN A 194 4.76 4.50 29.06
C ASN A 194 3.39 4.32 28.38
N ASP A 195 3.18 3.27 27.62
CA ASP A 195 1.96 2.99 26.85
C ASP A 195 1.46 1.55 27.05
N LEU A 196 1.49 1.08 28.30
CA LEU A 196 1.13 -0.29 28.66
C LEU A 196 -0.33 -0.66 28.34
N ASP A 197 -1.22 0.32 28.22
CA ASP A 197 -2.63 0.09 27.88
C ASP A 197 -2.80 -0.40 26.43
N ASN A 198 -1.81 -0.14 25.58
CA ASN A 198 -1.83 -0.49 24.15
C ASN A 198 -0.80 -1.56 23.74
N ILE A 199 -0.01 -2.06 24.70
CA ILE A 199 1.08 -3.00 24.43
C ILE A 199 0.93 -4.25 25.29
N PHE A 200 0.93 -5.41 24.65
CA PHE A 200 0.89 -6.69 25.36
C PHE A 200 2.18 -6.89 26.19
N GLU A 201 2.02 -7.41 27.39
CA GLU A 201 3.13 -7.66 28.34
C GLU A 201 4.20 -8.58 27.74
N ASP A 202 3.80 -9.57 26.98
CA ASP A 202 4.71 -10.49 26.26
C ASP A 202 5.55 -9.75 25.21
N THR A 203 4.96 -8.76 24.52
CA THR A 203 5.70 -7.92 23.57
C THR A 203 6.79 -7.13 24.26
N LEU A 204 6.48 -6.51 25.40
CA LEU A 204 7.44 -5.75 26.16
C LEU A 204 8.60 -6.62 26.67
N SER A 205 8.28 -7.82 27.16
CA SER A 205 9.26 -8.74 27.73
C SER A 205 10.22 -9.34 26.70
N ASN A 206 9.75 -9.49 25.45
CA ASN A 206 10.51 -10.14 24.38
C ASN A 206 11.06 -9.15 23.35
N PHE A 207 10.79 -7.84 23.51
CA PHE A 207 11.25 -6.86 22.53
C PHE A 207 12.78 -6.72 22.54
N GLN A 208 13.36 -6.84 21.35
CA GLN A 208 14.76 -6.55 21.09
C GLN A 208 14.89 -5.81 19.77
N ALA A 209 15.51 -4.64 19.79
CA ALA A 209 15.80 -3.89 18.58
C ALA A 209 16.76 -4.65 17.66
N SER A 210 16.46 -4.67 16.38
CA SER A 210 17.28 -5.29 15.35
C SER A 210 17.43 -4.37 14.14
N ASP A 211 18.33 -4.69 13.21
CA ASP A 211 18.51 -3.97 11.95
C ASP A 211 17.27 -4.03 11.03
N ASP A 212 16.34 -4.97 11.31
CA ASP A 212 15.12 -5.16 10.52
C ASP A 212 13.97 -4.24 10.95
N LEU A 213 14.15 -3.43 12.00
CA LEU A 213 13.17 -2.44 12.41
C LEU A 213 12.82 -1.51 11.26
N LYS A 214 11.52 -1.38 11.00
CA LYS A 214 11.01 -0.48 9.96
C LYS A 214 10.98 0.96 10.49
N PHE A 215 11.35 1.89 9.62
CA PHE A 215 11.41 3.32 9.94
C PHE A 215 10.96 4.15 8.72
N TYR A 216 10.55 5.39 8.96
CA TYR A 216 10.19 6.36 7.91
C TYR A 216 10.29 7.79 8.44
#